data_6c6fd1e7602ddf996a5d8adc591534ba
#
_entry.id   6c6fd1e7602ddf996a5d8adc591534ba
#
_cell.length_a   1.000
_cell.length_b   1.000
_cell.length_c   1.000
_cell.angle_alpha   90.00
_cell.angle_beta   90.00
_cell.angle_gamma   90.00
#
_symmetry.space_group_name_H-M   'P 1'
#
loop_
_entity.id
_entity.type
_entity.pdbx_description
1 polymer ?
#
loop_
_entity_poly.entity_id
_entity_poly.type
_entity_poly.pdbx_seq_one_letter_code
_entity_poly.pdbx_strand_id
1 'polypeptide(L)'
;MRRNEYTHRRRHISNRHLSDKYYYAGEHETATGIRLTQYNEQSLHTKEVRITDTSFSKLSDPDQINWFEVSGLTNADAITRIVKDFGLHNLDAKDILTPQHVVKVEEYKGRMLIVLNSCYYDVNNEMRSEHISILVANNTVITFTESNNPVFEAAHKALLSNMLNIRKKGSGLLLAFLLNTIIANLVESASKVEEILEDIEETLLDPKNDQGNMGSLIQQHRHEYMIIRKNSLPLKDQFSKLLRTENGIITPDILPIYNDLQDQLQFVIQTTESCREITSSLVDLYISNNDLRMNAIMKRLTIVSTLFIPLTFLVGVWGMNFKIMPELDWRYGYFIAWAVMIATGVLTWLYICLLYTSDAADD
;
A
#
# COMPACT_ATOMS: atom_id res chain seq x y z
N MET A 1 -16.59 5.93 19.78
CA MET A 1 -15.25 5.86 19.18
C MET A 1 -15.06 6.77 17.95
N ARG A 2 -15.66 7.97 17.90
CA ARG A 2 -15.58 8.90 16.72
C ARG A 2 -14.95 10.28 17.05
N ARG A 3 -14.27 10.42 18.19
CA ARG A 3 -13.76 11.74 18.64
C ARG A 3 -12.26 11.96 18.35
N ASN A 4 -11.49 10.92 17.95
CA ASN A 4 -10.03 11.03 17.73
C ASN A 4 -9.62 11.36 16.28
N GLU A 5 -10.47 11.11 15.28
CA GLU A 5 -10.10 11.39 13.86
C GLU A 5 -10.01 12.90 13.54
N TYR A 6 -10.74 13.76 14.26
CA TYR A 6 -10.74 15.20 13.98
C TYR A 6 -9.56 15.97 14.57
N THR A 7 -8.85 15.40 15.55
CA THR A 7 -7.68 16.06 16.16
C THR A 7 -6.41 15.88 15.34
N HIS A 8 -6.25 14.77 14.59
CA HIS A 8 -5.08 14.50 13.74
C HIS A 8 -5.04 15.43 12.50
N ARG A 9 -6.17 15.78 11.90
CA ARG A 9 -6.23 16.69 10.75
C ARG A 9 -5.73 18.13 11.03
N ARG A 10 -5.73 18.58 12.27
CA ARG A 10 -5.28 19.95 12.62
C ARG A 10 -3.76 20.09 12.72
N ARG A 11 -2.99 19.02 13.01
CA ARG A 11 -1.51 19.08 13.08
C ARG A 11 -0.85 19.23 11.71
N HIS A 12 -1.42 18.67 10.65
CA HIS A 12 -0.88 18.77 9.28
C HIS A 12 -0.90 20.18 8.65
N ILE A 13 -1.56 21.15 9.27
CA ILE A 13 -1.70 22.52 8.73
C ILE A 13 -0.52 23.41 9.14
N SER A 14 0.20 23.10 10.22
CA SER A 14 1.18 24.00 10.82
C SER A 14 2.43 24.24 9.96
N ASN A 15 2.91 23.24 9.19
CA ASN A 15 4.12 23.37 8.37
C ASN A 15 3.86 23.86 6.93
N ARG A 16 2.63 24.20 6.56
CA ARG A 16 2.31 24.69 5.19
C ARG A 16 2.74 26.14 4.96
N HIS A 17 2.85 26.93 6.02
CA HIS A 17 3.29 28.32 5.94
C HIS A 17 4.80 28.43 6.18
N LEU A 18 5.42 29.43 5.56
CA LEU A 18 6.79 29.79 5.87
C LEU A 18 6.87 30.26 7.31
N SER A 19 7.77 29.68 8.07
CA SER A 19 7.98 29.98 9.51
C SER A 19 9.46 29.83 9.86
N ASP A 20 9.85 30.53 10.91
CA ASP A 20 11.21 30.37 11.47
C ASP A 20 11.34 29.08 12.28
N LYS A 21 10.22 28.48 12.70
CA LYS A 21 10.16 27.23 13.44
C LYS A 21 9.20 26.27 12.78
N TYR A 22 9.65 25.01 12.62
CA TYR A 22 8.85 23.90 12.14
C TYR A 22 8.70 22.86 13.24
N TYR A 23 7.63 22.07 13.17
CA TYR A 23 7.31 21.04 14.13
C TYR A 23 7.18 19.71 13.39
N TYR A 24 7.43 18.61 14.07
CA TYR A 24 7.16 17.31 13.52
C TYR A 24 5.64 17.15 13.28
N ALA A 25 5.28 16.87 12.03
CA ALA A 25 3.89 16.78 11.57
C ALA A 25 3.41 15.32 11.40
N GLY A 26 4.23 14.33 11.77
CA GLY A 26 3.89 12.90 11.73
C GLY A 26 3.12 12.42 12.96
N GLU A 27 2.87 11.11 12.98
CA GLU A 27 2.08 10.44 14.01
C GLU A 27 2.93 9.69 15.05
N HIS A 28 4.22 9.48 14.77
CA HIS A 28 5.12 8.74 15.67
C HIS A 28 5.52 9.60 16.88
N GLU A 29 5.45 9.01 18.07
CA GLU A 29 5.87 9.64 19.33
C GLU A 29 7.27 9.20 19.79
N THR A 30 8.06 8.63 18.87
CA THR A 30 9.41 8.13 19.14
C THR A 30 10.32 9.26 19.61
N ALA A 31 10.93 9.09 20.78
CA ALA A 31 11.92 10.03 21.29
C ALA A 31 13.14 10.09 20.34
N THR A 32 13.65 11.30 20.12
CA THR A 32 14.79 11.47 19.23
C THR A 32 16.07 10.88 19.85
N GLY A 33 16.64 9.89 19.18
CA GLY A 33 17.92 9.26 19.48
C GLY A 33 18.92 9.51 18.36
N ILE A 34 20.23 9.55 18.68
CA ILE A 34 21.28 9.73 17.68
C ILE A 34 22.37 8.69 17.92
N ARG A 35 22.67 7.93 16.87
CA ARG A 35 23.79 6.99 16.83
C ARG A 35 24.80 7.50 15.80
N LEU A 36 26.10 7.46 16.13
CA LEU A 36 27.18 7.80 15.22
C LEU A 36 28.05 6.57 14.97
N THR A 37 28.13 6.16 13.72
CA THR A 37 29.03 5.14 13.22
C THR A 37 30.13 5.82 12.43
N GLN A 38 31.38 5.67 12.87
CA GLN A 38 32.58 6.22 12.24
C GLN A 38 33.44 5.07 11.73
N TYR A 39 33.86 5.13 10.49
CA TYR A 39 34.63 4.03 9.89
C TYR A 39 35.58 4.50 8.80
N ASN A 40 36.66 3.70 8.64
CA ASN A 40 37.58 3.71 7.52
C ASN A 40 38.00 2.26 7.19
N GLU A 41 39.00 2.06 6.33
CA GLU A 41 39.47 0.71 5.97
C GLU A 41 39.82 -0.16 7.19
N GLN A 42 40.37 0.44 8.23
CA GLN A 42 41.02 -0.26 9.37
C GLN A 42 40.10 -0.32 10.60
N SER A 43 39.19 0.63 10.76
CA SER A 43 38.42 0.80 11.98
C SER A 43 36.93 0.99 11.70
N LEU A 44 36.11 0.51 12.63
CA LEU A 44 34.66 0.74 12.66
C LEU A 44 34.28 0.93 14.14
N HIS A 45 33.74 2.10 14.46
CA HIS A 45 33.32 2.43 15.81
C HIS A 45 31.92 2.99 15.80
N THR A 46 31.06 2.51 16.69
CA THR A 46 29.69 3.00 16.86
C THR A 46 29.49 3.49 18.29
N LYS A 47 28.89 4.67 18.44
CA LYS A 47 28.58 5.27 19.74
C LYS A 47 27.24 6.00 19.71
N GLU A 48 26.57 6.06 20.83
CA GLU A 48 25.40 6.94 21.00
C GLU A 48 25.85 8.37 21.27
N VAL A 49 25.14 9.31 20.66
CA VAL A 49 25.41 10.75 20.78
C VAL A 49 24.26 11.40 21.55
N ARG A 50 24.61 12.14 22.61
CA ARG A 50 23.62 12.91 23.33
C ARG A 50 23.26 14.18 22.56
N ILE A 51 21.95 14.52 22.56
CA ILE A 51 21.47 15.78 22.01
C ILE A 51 21.87 16.91 22.96
N THR A 52 23.08 17.36 22.84
CA THR A 52 23.66 18.46 23.64
C THR A 52 23.76 19.73 22.79
N ASP A 53 24.24 20.84 23.37
CA ASP A 53 24.49 22.09 22.64
C ASP A 53 25.76 22.03 21.75
N THR A 54 26.41 20.87 21.65
CA THR A 54 27.58 20.67 20.81
C THR A 54 27.19 20.59 19.34
N SER A 55 27.93 21.28 18.48
CA SER A 55 27.76 21.21 17.02
C SER A 55 28.05 19.80 16.51
N PHE A 56 27.16 19.21 15.75
CA PHE A 56 27.31 17.86 15.19
C PHE A 56 28.43 17.78 14.18
N SER A 57 28.70 18.86 13.45
CA SER A 57 29.84 18.92 12.51
C SER A 57 31.20 18.76 13.20
N LYS A 58 31.32 19.12 14.49
CA LYS A 58 32.56 18.94 15.28
C LYS A 58 32.76 17.48 15.74
N LEU A 59 31.71 16.66 15.73
CA LEU A 59 31.76 15.24 16.07
C LEU A 59 32.21 14.39 14.87
N SER A 60 32.18 14.96 13.67
CA SER A 60 32.64 14.30 12.45
C SER A 60 34.16 14.29 12.40
N ASP A 61 34.73 13.11 12.15
CA ASP A 61 36.15 12.93 11.91
C ASP A 61 36.41 13.15 10.41
N PRO A 62 37.32 14.10 10.02
CA PRO A 62 37.60 14.37 8.62
C PRO A 62 38.29 13.20 7.88
N ASP A 63 38.96 12.31 8.60
CA ASP A 63 39.69 11.17 8.05
C ASP A 63 38.84 9.88 7.98
N GLN A 64 37.59 9.95 8.42
CA GLN A 64 36.65 8.81 8.44
C GLN A 64 35.35 9.16 7.74
N ILE A 65 34.60 8.13 7.34
CA ILE A 65 33.22 8.30 6.97
C ILE A 65 32.40 8.31 8.26
N ASN A 66 31.52 9.30 8.38
CA ASN A 66 30.69 9.52 9.55
C ASN A 66 29.23 9.28 9.17
N TRP A 67 28.59 8.29 9.78
CA TRP A 67 27.18 8.02 9.60
C TRP A 67 26.42 8.32 10.88
N PHE A 68 25.62 9.40 10.86
CA PHE A 68 24.68 9.73 11.94
C PHE A 68 23.32 9.15 11.62
N GLU A 69 22.79 8.34 12.50
CA GLU A 69 21.44 7.80 12.43
C GLU A 69 20.61 8.55 13.47
N VAL A 70 19.66 9.33 12.99
CA VAL A 70 18.71 10.09 13.81
C VAL A 70 17.35 9.40 13.74
N SER A 71 16.96 8.72 14.81
CA SER A 71 15.69 8.03 14.95
C SER A 71 14.74 8.84 15.83
N GLY A 72 13.47 8.97 15.41
CA GLY A 72 12.48 9.83 16.06
C GLY A 72 12.66 11.31 15.74
N LEU A 73 11.61 11.94 15.21
CA LEU A 73 11.63 13.33 14.73
C LEU A 73 10.91 14.29 15.69
N THR A 74 10.56 13.85 16.90
CA THR A 74 9.79 14.64 17.86
C THR A 74 10.53 15.87 18.39
N ASN A 75 11.87 15.84 18.44
CA ASN A 75 12.70 16.99 18.81
C ASN A 75 13.08 17.84 17.59
N ALA A 76 12.12 18.65 17.13
CA ALA A 76 12.29 19.51 15.95
C ALA A 76 13.45 20.51 16.06
N ASP A 77 13.74 21.01 17.28
CA ASP A 77 14.86 21.94 17.49
C ASP A 77 16.22 21.24 17.27
N ALA A 78 16.36 19.97 17.67
CA ALA A 78 17.56 19.18 17.41
C ALA A 78 17.75 18.93 15.90
N ILE A 79 16.68 18.53 15.20
CA ILE A 79 16.71 18.34 13.74
C ILE A 79 17.12 19.62 13.03
N THR A 80 16.51 20.74 13.39
CA THR A 80 16.82 22.06 12.80
C THR A 80 18.28 22.46 13.05
N ARG A 81 18.83 22.14 14.22
CA ARG A 81 20.26 22.38 14.52
C ARG A 81 21.17 21.54 13.66
N ILE A 82 20.88 20.23 13.53
CA ILE A 82 21.67 19.32 12.66
C ILE A 82 21.70 19.88 11.24
N VAL A 83 20.54 20.22 10.68
CA VAL A 83 20.43 20.77 9.32
C VAL A 83 21.28 22.03 9.15
N LYS A 84 21.23 22.94 10.10
CA LYS A 84 22.01 24.20 10.08
C LYS A 84 23.52 23.95 10.25
N ASP A 85 23.93 23.01 11.12
CA ASP A 85 25.34 22.67 11.36
C ASP A 85 26.02 22.14 10.09
N PHE A 86 25.25 21.48 9.24
CA PHE A 86 25.72 21.02 7.91
C PHE A 86 25.41 22.02 6.79
N GLY A 87 24.98 23.24 7.13
CA GLY A 87 24.87 24.38 6.21
C GLY A 87 23.73 24.28 5.21
N LEU A 88 22.63 23.61 5.57
CA LEU A 88 21.41 23.59 4.79
C LEU A 88 20.42 24.66 5.26
N HIS A 89 19.39 24.87 4.47
CA HIS A 89 18.36 25.87 4.73
C HIS A 89 17.31 25.38 5.75
N ASN A 90 16.63 26.29 6.42
CA ASN A 90 15.57 25.94 7.38
C ASN A 90 14.37 25.22 6.70
N LEU A 91 14.17 25.40 5.38
CA LEU A 91 13.17 24.67 4.59
C LEU A 91 13.50 23.19 4.49
N ASP A 92 14.77 22.80 4.48
CA ASP A 92 15.17 21.38 4.48
C ASP A 92 14.77 20.70 5.79
N ALA A 93 14.91 21.42 6.92
CA ALA A 93 14.39 20.94 8.20
C ALA A 93 12.87 20.76 8.17
N LYS A 94 12.14 21.66 7.49
CA LYS A 94 10.69 21.50 7.28
C LYS A 94 10.36 20.21 6.53
N ASP A 95 11.11 19.90 5.47
CA ASP A 95 10.87 18.73 4.65
C ASP A 95 11.14 17.43 5.43
N ILE A 96 12.20 17.41 6.22
CA ILE A 96 12.52 16.29 7.12
C ILE A 96 11.42 16.10 8.17
N LEU A 97 10.86 17.18 8.72
CA LEU A 97 9.84 17.16 9.77
C LEU A 97 8.42 16.95 9.26
N THR A 98 8.23 16.80 7.92
CA THR A 98 6.90 16.69 7.31
C THR A 98 6.76 15.38 6.54
N PRO A 99 6.29 14.28 7.17
CA PRO A 99 6.27 12.93 6.57
C PRO A 99 5.44 12.79 5.29
N GLN A 100 4.48 13.66 5.06
CA GLN A 100 3.66 13.64 3.83
C GLN A 100 4.25 14.49 2.70
N HIS A 101 5.55 14.78 2.79
CA HIS A 101 6.23 15.55 1.75
C HIS A 101 6.39 14.73 0.46
N VAL A 102 6.47 15.43 -0.66
CA VAL A 102 6.78 14.80 -1.96
C VAL A 102 8.24 14.34 -1.94
N VAL A 103 8.48 13.15 -2.49
CA VAL A 103 9.86 12.66 -2.71
C VAL A 103 10.64 13.69 -3.52
N LYS A 104 11.82 14.06 -3.03
CA LYS A 104 12.69 15.01 -3.73
C LYS A 104 14.17 14.76 -3.46
N VAL A 105 14.99 15.19 -4.40
CA VAL A 105 16.44 15.29 -4.27
C VAL A 105 16.81 16.76 -4.44
N GLU A 106 17.39 17.34 -3.39
CA GLU A 106 17.92 18.70 -3.39
C GLU A 106 19.45 18.63 -3.40
N GLU A 107 20.04 19.30 -4.38
CA GLU A 107 21.48 19.35 -4.54
C GLU A 107 22.04 20.71 -4.14
N TYR A 108 23.10 20.69 -3.35
CA TYR A 108 23.88 21.84 -2.94
C TYR A 108 25.35 21.61 -3.26
N LYS A 109 26.16 22.63 -3.26
CA LYS A 109 27.60 22.51 -3.50
C LYS A 109 28.25 21.59 -2.46
N GLY A 110 28.62 20.36 -2.86
CA GLY A 110 29.23 19.34 -2.00
C GLY A 110 28.27 18.69 -0.98
N ARG A 111 26.94 18.86 -1.16
CA ARG A 111 25.93 18.31 -0.26
C ARG A 111 24.70 17.89 -1.04
N MET A 112 23.92 16.97 -0.46
CA MET A 112 22.69 16.50 -1.06
C MET A 112 21.71 16.08 0.02
N LEU A 113 20.46 16.49 -0.11
CA LEU A 113 19.34 16.02 0.71
C LEU A 113 18.39 15.21 -0.15
N ILE A 114 18.11 14.00 0.29
CA ILE A 114 17.10 13.10 -0.32
C ILE A 114 15.98 12.94 0.70
N VAL A 115 14.75 13.22 0.30
CA VAL A 115 13.53 13.02 1.09
C VAL A 115 12.67 12.02 0.36
N LEU A 116 12.32 10.92 1.02
CA LEU A 116 11.56 9.82 0.40
C LEU A 116 10.77 9.04 1.47
N ASN A 117 9.97 8.06 1.04
CA ASN A 117 9.28 7.15 1.92
C ASN A 117 9.63 5.70 1.54
N SER A 118 9.90 4.87 2.54
CA SER A 118 9.99 3.42 2.40
C SER A 118 8.61 2.82 2.63
N CYS A 119 8.24 1.81 1.83
CA CYS A 119 7.05 0.99 2.04
C CYS A 119 7.51 -0.44 2.31
N TYR A 120 6.95 -1.06 3.35
CA TYR A 120 7.26 -2.43 3.73
C TYR A 120 6.08 -3.06 4.48
N TYR A 121 6.04 -4.39 4.55
CA TYR A 121 5.08 -5.11 5.39
C TYR A 121 5.68 -5.38 6.76
N ASP A 122 4.90 -5.08 7.80
CA ASP A 122 5.29 -5.37 9.18
C ASP A 122 5.07 -6.85 9.55
N VAL A 123 5.39 -7.21 10.79
CA VAL A 123 5.22 -8.59 11.32
C VAL A 123 3.76 -9.07 11.33
N ASN A 124 2.80 -8.15 11.28
CA ASN A 124 1.37 -8.44 11.21
C ASN A 124 0.86 -8.53 9.77
N ASN A 125 1.75 -8.47 8.78
CA ASN A 125 1.41 -8.44 7.37
C ASN A 125 0.58 -7.21 6.96
N GLU A 126 0.76 -6.08 7.66
CA GLU A 126 0.16 -4.80 7.31
C GLU A 126 1.19 -3.91 6.60
N MET A 127 0.78 -3.29 5.49
CA MET A 127 1.64 -2.34 4.79
C MET A 127 1.86 -1.08 5.63
N ARG A 128 3.14 -0.74 5.81
CA ARG A 128 3.59 0.47 6.50
C ARG A 128 4.35 1.36 5.53
N SER A 129 4.26 2.65 5.78
CA SER A 129 5.06 3.64 5.08
C SER A 129 5.82 4.44 6.13
N GLU A 130 7.13 4.56 5.97
CA GLU A 130 8.02 5.31 6.86
C GLU A 130 8.72 6.42 6.11
N HIS A 131 8.65 7.62 6.64
CA HIS A 131 9.33 8.78 6.10
C HIS A 131 10.82 8.73 6.45
N ILE A 132 11.64 8.86 5.42
CA ILE A 132 13.10 8.80 5.55
C ILE A 132 13.70 10.00 4.83
N SER A 133 14.67 10.63 5.48
CA SER A 133 15.49 11.65 4.84
C SER A 133 16.97 11.29 4.99
N ILE A 134 17.74 11.50 3.92
CA ILE A 134 19.16 11.21 3.88
C ILE A 134 19.89 12.47 3.46
N LEU A 135 20.73 13.00 4.34
CA LEU A 135 21.62 14.10 4.06
C LEU A 135 23.04 13.56 3.86
N VAL A 136 23.64 13.88 2.73
CA VAL A 136 25.06 13.58 2.44
C VAL A 136 25.83 14.88 2.34
N ALA A 137 26.92 15.00 3.09
CA ALA A 137 27.80 16.16 3.09
C ALA A 137 29.26 15.70 3.16
N ASN A 138 29.97 15.71 2.03
CA ASN A 138 31.32 15.19 1.89
C ASN A 138 31.45 13.75 2.43
N ASN A 139 32.17 13.56 3.55
CA ASN A 139 32.40 12.28 4.21
C ASN A 139 31.35 11.97 5.32
N THR A 140 30.29 12.73 5.41
CA THR A 140 29.24 12.54 6.42
C THR A 140 27.90 12.20 5.77
N VAL A 141 27.25 11.15 6.26
CA VAL A 141 25.90 10.75 5.91
C VAL A 141 25.03 10.86 7.16
N ILE A 142 23.84 11.46 7.04
CA ILE A 142 22.89 11.55 8.14
C ILE A 142 21.58 10.99 7.66
N THR A 143 21.07 9.96 8.33
CA THR A 143 19.75 9.41 8.09
C THR A 143 18.77 9.87 9.16
N PHE A 144 17.57 10.27 8.75
CA PHE A 144 16.47 10.64 9.62
C PHE A 144 15.32 9.67 9.39
N THR A 145 14.84 9.02 10.46
CA THR A 145 13.71 8.08 10.44
C THR A 145 12.67 8.49 11.48
N GLU A 146 11.38 8.20 11.23
CA GLU A 146 10.31 8.53 12.18
C GLU A 146 10.30 7.61 13.39
N SER A 147 10.71 6.35 13.19
CA SER A 147 10.67 5.31 14.22
C SER A 147 12.07 4.77 14.55
N ASN A 148 12.12 3.92 15.57
CA ASN A 148 13.33 3.15 15.90
C ASN A 148 13.41 1.83 15.11
N ASN A 149 12.63 1.68 14.06
CA ASN A 149 12.68 0.48 13.23
C ASN A 149 14.07 0.36 12.58
N PRO A 150 14.71 -0.82 12.62
CA PRO A 150 16.06 -1.02 12.08
C PRO A 150 16.06 -1.11 10.54
N VAL A 151 15.52 -0.08 9.87
CA VAL A 151 15.41 -0.02 8.40
C VAL A 151 16.75 -0.28 7.73
N PHE A 152 17.85 0.21 8.32
CA PHE A 152 19.19 0.13 7.74
C PHE A 152 20.07 -0.99 8.32
N GLU A 153 19.48 -2.03 8.89
CA GLU A 153 20.25 -3.17 9.42
C GLU A 153 21.12 -3.85 8.34
N ALA A 154 20.64 -3.89 7.10
CA ALA A 154 21.39 -4.43 5.96
C ALA A 154 22.67 -3.60 5.69
N ALA A 155 22.61 -2.27 5.81
CA ALA A 155 23.77 -1.41 5.66
C ALA A 155 24.78 -1.62 6.81
N HIS A 156 24.31 -1.82 8.05
CA HIS A 156 25.19 -2.19 9.17
C HIS A 156 25.89 -3.53 8.93
N LYS A 157 25.17 -4.56 8.47
CA LYS A 157 25.75 -5.85 8.10
C LYS A 157 26.78 -5.72 6.99
N ALA A 158 26.53 -4.89 5.98
CA ALA A 158 27.47 -4.62 4.90
C ALA A 158 28.75 -3.92 5.42
N LEU A 159 28.63 -2.97 6.35
CA LEU A 159 29.77 -2.33 7.00
C LEU A 159 30.58 -3.32 7.83
N LEU A 160 29.94 -4.19 8.61
CA LEU A 160 30.63 -5.20 9.43
C LEU A 160 31.39 -6.21 8.56
N SER A 161 30.77 -6.69 7.48
CA SER A 161 31.39 -7.65 6.55
C SER A 161 32.30 -7.01 5.50
N ASN A 162 32.39 -5.67 5.47
CA ASN A 162 33.11 -4.90 4.44
C ASN A 162 32.66 -5.28 3.01
N MET A 163 31.38 -5.46 2.79
CA MET A 163 30.79 -5.85 1.50
C MET A 163 31.15 -4.81 0.43
N LEU A 164 31.54 -5.27 -0.76
CA LEU A 164 31.97 -4.43 -1.90
C LEU A 164 33.05 -3.41 -1.54
N ASN A 165 33.80 -3.65 -0.47
CA ASN A 165 34.81 -2.72 0.10
C ASN A 165 34.17 -1.37 0.51
N ILE A 166 32.97 -1.39 1.11
CA ILE A 166 32.24 -0.19 1.52
C ILE A 166 33.06 0.75 2.40
N ARG A 167 33.97 0.21 3.20
CA ARG A 167 34.81 1.01 4.10
C ARG A 167 35.85 1.86 3.37
N LYS A 168 36.16 1.55 2.09
CA LYS A 168 37.13 2.25 1.25
C LYS A 168 36.51 3.26 0.29
N LYS A 169 35.27 3.06 -0.12
CA LYS A 169 34.66 3.75 -1.26
C LYS A 169 33.85 5.02 -0.91
N GLY A 170 34.02 5.54 0.29
CA GLY A 170 33.46 6.83 0.68
C GLY A 170 31.95 6.82 0.99
N SER A 171 31.39 8.02 1.19
CA SER A 171 29.97 8.23 1.56
C SER A 171 29.00 7.84 0.44
N GLY A 172 29.42 7.90 -0.82
CA GLY A 172 28.60 7.54 -1.96
C GLY A 172 28.20 6.06 -1.98
N LEU A 173 29.10 5.13 -1.61
CA LEU A 173 28.75 3.72 -1.54
C LEU A 173 27.84 3.44 -0.34
N LEU A 174 28.04 4.11 0.81
CA LEU A 174 27.11 4.02 1.93
C LEU A 174 25.70 4.49 1.50
N LEU A 175 25.60 5.63 0.81
CA LEU A 175 24.33 6.12 0.26
C LEU A 175 23.69 5.08 -0.66
N ALA A 176 24.46 4.42 -1.54
CA ALA A 176 23.92 3.37 -2.40
C ALA A 176 23.32 2.21 -1.60
N PHE A 177 23.96 1.75 -0.51
CA PHE A 177 23.41 0.72 0.36
C PHE A 177 22.13 1.16 1.08
N LEU A 178 22.07 2.41 1.53
CA LEU A 178 20.86 2.96 2.16
C LEU A 178 19.70 3.03 1.16
N LEU A 179 19.94 3.53 -0.04
CA LEU A 179 18.94 3.58 -1.11
C LEU A 179 18.52 2.18 -1.56
N ASN A 180 19.47 1.25 -1.68
CA ASN A 180 19.17 -0.14 -2.02
C ASN A 180 18.19 -0.77 -1.02
N THR A 181 18.39 -0.55 0.27
CA THR A 181 17.48 -1.07 1.30
C THR A 181 16.05 -0.55 1.10
N ILE A 182 15.91 0.75 0.81
CA ILE A 182 14.59 1.39 0.61
C ILE A 182 13.94 0.89 -0.68
N ILE A 183 14.72 0.79 -1.77
CA ILE A 183 14.23 0.33 -3.07
C ILE A 183 13.88 -1.15 -3.02
N ALA A 184 14.68 -1.99 -2.35
CA ALA A 184 14.36 -3.40 -2.14
C ALA A 184 13.04 -3.60 -1.39
N ASN A 185 12.76 -2.80 -0.36
CA ASN A 185 11.48 -2.81 0.34
C ASN A 185 10.30 -2.44 -0.60
N LEU A 186 10.50 -1.48 -1.51
CA LEU A 186 9.50 -1.12 -2.51
C LEU A 186 9.27 -2.26 -3.51
N VAL A 187 10.33 -2.93 -3.98
CA VAL A 187 10.26 -4.11 -4.87
C VAL A 187 9.48 -5.22 -4.19
N GLU A 188 9.86 -5.60 -2.98
CA GLU A 188 9.20 -6.66 -2.21
C GLU A 188 7.73 -6.35 -1.97
N SER A 189 7.42 -5.11 -1.58
CA SER A 189 6.04 -4.68 -1.35
C SER A 189 5.21 -4.71 -2.62
N ALA A 190 5.76 -4.28 -3.76
CA ALA A 190 5.06 -4.27 -5.03
C ALA A 190 4.77 -5.69 -5.53
N SER A 191 5.78 -6.58 -5.49
CA SER A 191 5.64 -7.98 -5.90
C SER A 191 4.62 -8.72 -5.02
N LYS A 192 4.60 -8.44 -3.71
CA LYS A 192 3.63 -9.04 -2.80
C LYS A 192 2.20 -8.60 -3.09
N VAL A 193 1.97 -7.33 -3.41
CA VAL A 193 0.63 -6.86 -3.81
C VAL A 193 0.20 -7.52 -5.11
N GLU A 194 1.10 -7.66 -6.09
CA GLU A 194 0.82 -8.33 -7.36
C GLU A 194 0.40 -9.78 -7.14
N GLU A 195 1.18 -10.56 -6.38
CA GLU A 195 0.89 -11.95 -6.00
C GLU A 195 -0.50 -12.10 -5.34
N ILE A 196 -0.83 -11.21 -4.39
CA ILE A 196 -2.15 -11.25 -3.73
C ILE A 196 -3.29 -10.93 -4.70
N LEU A 197 -3.09 -10.00 -5.63
CA LEU A 197 -4.11 -9.67 -6.64
C LEU A 197 -4.32 -10.84 -7.61
N GLU A 198 -3.27 -11.58 -8.00
CA GLU A 198 -3.36 -12.81 -8.78
C GLU A 198 -4.10 -13.93 -8.04
N ASP A 199 -3.84 -14.11 -6.73
CA ASP A 199 -4.57 -15.07 -5.88
C ASP A 199 -6.08 -14.72 -5.79
N ILE A 200 -6.41 -13.43 -5.74
CA ILE A 200 -7.80 -12.96 -5.75
C ILE A 200 -8.45 -13.28 -7.11
N GLU A 201 -7.72 -13.11 -8.22
CA GLU A 201 -8.20 -13.45 -9.56
C GLU A 201 -8.55 -14.93 -9.67
N GLU A 202 -7.63 -15.82 -9.25
CA GLU A 202 -7.87 -17.26 -9.24
C GLU A 202 -9.10 -17.64 -8.41
N THR A 203 -9.25 -16.99 -7.24
CA THR A 203 -10.42 -17.20 -6.36
C THR A 203 -11.74 -16.76 -7.01
N LEU A 204 -11.73 -15.65 -7.76
CA LEU A 204 -12.93 -15.13 -8.44
C LEU A 204 -13.30 -15.94 -9.69
N LEU A 205 -12.33 -16.58 -10.33
CA LEU A 205 -12.55 -17.44 -11.48
C LEU A 205 -13.20 -18.78 -11.11
N ASP A 206 -13.07 -19.25 -9.86
CA ASP A 206 -13.76 -20.47 -9.40
C ASP A 206 -15.16 -20.15 -8.84
N PRO A 207 -16.25 -20.56 -9.53
CA PRO A 207 -17.61 -20.27 -9.10
C PRO A 207 -18.01 -20.91 -7.76
N LYS A 208 -17.23 -21.89 -7.26
CA LYS A 208 -17.51 -22.64 -6.03
C LYS A 208 -16.99 -21.89 -4.79
N ASN A 209 -16.05 -20.96 -4.96
CA ASN A 209 -15.46 -20.24 -3.86
C ASN A 209 -16.41 -19.20 -3.26
N ASP A 210 -16.31 -19.02 -1.94
CA ASP A 210 -17.04 -17.97 -1.24
C ASP A 210 -16.41 -16.60 -1.55
N GLN A 211 -17.14 -15.76 -2.28
CA GLN A 211 -16.68 -14.44 -2.70
C GLN A 211 -17.11 -13.31 -1.74
N GLY A 212 -17.61 -13.66 -0.56
CA GLY A 212 -18.31 -12.72 0.34
C GLY A 212 -17.50 -11.47 0.73
N ASN A 213 -16.17 -11.52 0.74
CA ASN A 213 -15.31 -10.41 1.18
C ASN A 213 -14.33 -9.89 0.10
N MET A 214 -14.42 -10.41 -1.14
CA MET A 214 -13.43 -10.11 -2.19
C MET A 214 -13.42 -8.62 -2.58
N GLY A 215 -14.58 -7.97 -2.60
CA GLY A 215 -14.65 -6.54 -2.93
C GLY A 215 -13.86 -5.65 -1.96
N SER A 216 -13.84 -5.97 -0.66
CA SER A 216 -13.04 -5.22 0.32
C SER A 216 -11.54 -5.51 0.19
N LEU A 217 -11.15 -6.75 -0.12
CA LEU A 217 -9.75 -7.12 -0.36
C LEU A 217 -9.19 -6.41 -1.61
N ILE A 218 -9.94 -6.41 -2.71
CA ILE A 218 -9.56 -5.67 -3.93
C ILE A 218 -9.34 -4.19 -3.61
N GLN A 219 -10.23 -3.55 -2.83
CA GLN A 219 -10.08 -2.15 -2.46
C GLN A 219 -8.89 -1.91 -1.52
N GLN A 220 -8.60 -2.83 -0.60
CA GLN A 220 -7.44 -2.75 0.28
C GLN A 220 -6.15 -2.77 -0.54
N HIS A 221 -5.94 -3.77 -1.39
CA HIS A 221 -4.72 -3.92 -2.18
C HIS A 221 -4.60 -2.86 -3.27
N ARG A 222 -5.74 -2.35 -3.78
CA ARG A 222 -5.76 -1.14 -4.60
C ARG A 222 -5.15 0.06 -3.86
N HIS A 223 -5.50 0.25 -2.60
CA HIS A 223 -4.92 1.32 -1.79
C HIS A 223 -3.42 1.13 -1.58
N GLU A 224 -2.98 -0.10 -1.33
CA GLU A 224 -1.58 -0.45 -1.11
C GLU A 224 -0.71 -0.16 -2.35
N TYR A 225 -1.06 -0.66 -3.55
CA TYR A 225 -0.28 -0.35 -4.73
C TYR A 225 -0.28 1.15 -5.08
N MET A 226 -1.36 1.86 -4.79
CA MET A 226 -1.40 3.31 -4.97
C MET A 226 -0.42 4.05 -4.04
N ILE A 227 -0.22 3.58 -2.80
CA ILE A 227 0.80 4.11 -1.89
C ILE A 227 2.19 3.86 -2.45
N ILE A 228 2.49 2.63 -2.89
CA ILE A 228 3.78 2.29 -3.48
C ILE A 228 4.05 3.17 -4.71
N ARG A 229 3.10 3.28 -5.63
CA ARG A 229 3.22 4.11 -6.84
C ARG A 229 3.42 5.58 -6.53
N LYS A 230 2.70 6.12 -5.55
CA LYS A 230 2.84 7.52 -5.11
C LYS A 230 4.25 7.83 -4.63
N ASN A 231 4.95 6.85 -4.04
CA ASN A 231 6.31 7.02 -3.52
C ASN A 231 7.36 6.69 -4.58
N SER A 232 7.17 5.66 -5.40
CA SER A 232 8.16 5.18 -6.39
C SER A 232 8.26 6.08 -7.63
N LEU A 233 7.13 6.57 -8.15
CA LEU A 233 7.13 7.35 -9.40
C LEU A 233 7.92 8.66 -9.27
N PRO A 234 7.71 9.51 -8.24
CA PRO A 234 8.53 10.70 -8.05
C PRO A 234 9.98 10.36 -7.73
N LEU A 235 10.24 9.24 -7.02
CA LEU A 235 11.60 8.79 -6.73
C LEU A 235 12.37 8.47 -8.00
N LYS A 236 11.77 7.76 -8.96
CA LYS A 236 12.38 7.48 -10.28
C LYS A 236 12.78 8.77 -11.00
N ASP A 237 11.88 9.76 -11.02
CA ASP A 237 12.15 11.03 -11.70
C ASP A 237 13.30 11.79 -11.04
N GLN A 238 13.34 11.82 -9.71
CA GLN A 238 14.41 12.46 -8.94
C GLN A 238 15.72 11.65 -9.01
N PHE A 239 15.65 10.31 -9.15
CA PHE A 239 16.83 9.45 -9.26
C PHE A 239 17.63 9.75 -10.53
N SER A 240 16.98 10.11 -11.61
CA SER A 240 17.64 10.57 -12.84
C SER A 240 18.45 11.86 -12.65
N LYS A 241 18.05 12.74 -11.70
CA LYS A 241 18.86 13.91 -11.31
C LYS A 241 20.06 13.49 -10.48
N LEU A 242 19.87 12.55 -9.55
CA LEU A 242 20.93 12.00 -8.72
C LEU A 242 22.10 11.45 -9.56
N LEU A 243 21.79 10.73 -10.64
CA LEU A 243 22.80 10.17 -11.55
C LEU A 243 23.58 11.21 -12.37
N ARG A 244 22.99 12.40 -12.58
CA ARG A 244 23.64 13.50 -13.34
C ARG A 244 24.42 14.47 -12.46
N THR A 245 24.46 14.21 -11.17
CA THR A 245 25.07 15.08 -10.17
C THR A 245 26.59 15.09 -10.30
N GLU A 246 27.19 16.27 -10.41
CA GLU A 246 28.64 16.49 -10.50
C GLU A 246 29.27 16.86 -9.13
N ASN A 247 28.57 16.58 -8.01
CA ASN A 247 29.03 16.94 -6.66
C ASN A 247 30.14 16.06 -6.08
N GLY A 248 30.63 15.05 -6.83
CA GLY A 248 31.74 14.15 -6.42
C GLY A 248 31.35 13.07 -5.41
N ILE A 249 30.07 12.99 -5.00
CA ILE A 249 29.56 11.95 -4.08
C ILE A 249 29.47 10.61 -4.83
N ILE A 250 28.95 10.63 -6.05
CA ILE A 250 28.84 9.43 -6.91
C ILE A 250 30.04 9.40 -7.83
N THR A 251 30.96 8.50 -7.55
CA THR A 251 32.18 8.32 -8.36
C THR A 251 31.92 7.30 -9.49
N PRO A 252 32.71 7.34 -10.60
CA PRO A 252 32.51 6.44 -11.73
C PRO A 252 32.56 4.94 -11.39
N ASP A 253 33.31 4.55 -10.36
CA ASP A 253 33.47 3.16 -9.92
C ASP A 253 32.24 2.59 -9.18
N ILE A 254 31.37 3.46 -8.62
CA ILE A 254 30.12 3.06 -7.97
C ILE A 254 28.89 3.34 -8.84
N LEU A 255 29.04 4.05 -9.94
CA LEU A 255 27.93 4.38 -10.86
C LEU A 255 27.13 3.15 -11.34
N PRO A 256 27.76 1.97 -11.64
CA PRO A 256 27.00 0.79 -12.01
C PRO A 256 26.01 0.33 -10.95
N ILE A 257 26.31 0.53 -9.64
CA ILE A 257 25.39 0.20 -8.55
C ILE A 257 24.16 1.11 -8.59
N TYR A 258 24.36 2.40 -8.83
CA TYR A 258 23.23 3.34 -8.96
C TYR A 258 22.37 3.08 -10.20
N ASN A 259 22.98 2.62 -11.31
CA ASN A 259 22.19 2.21 -12.48
C ASN A 259 21.32 0.98 -12.17
N ASP A 260 21.83 -0.01 -11.42
CA ASP A 260 21.04 -1.14 -10.96
C ASP A 260 19.88 -0.70 -10.06
N LEU A 261 20.10 0.25 -9.16
CA LEU A 261 19.02 0.83 -8.35
C LEU A 261 17.94 1.53 -9.21
N GLN A 262 18.35 2.18 -10.29
CA GLN A 262 17.41 2.78 -11.24
C GLN A 262 16.57 1.71 -11.96
N ASP A 263 17.19 0.60 -12.35
CA ASP A 263 16.49 -0.53 -12.99
C ASP A 263 15.49 -1.18 -12.03
N GLN A 264 15.86 -1.35 -10.76
CA GLN A 264 14.93 -1.84 -9.72
C GLN A 264 13.75 -0.87 -9.52
N LEU A 265 13.95 0.45 -9.51
CA LEU A 265 12.87 1.42 -9.47
C LEU A 265 11.96 1.33 -10.69
N GLN A 266 12.53 1.09 -11.88
CA GLN A 266 11.75 0.89 -13.10
C GLN A 266 10.88 -0.36 -12.97
N PHE A 267 11.41 -1.45 -12.42
CA PHE A 267 10.65 -2.66 -12.12
C PHE A 267 9.45 -2.38 -11.19
N VAL A 268 9.66 -1.67 -10.06
CA VAL A 268 8.57 -1.29 -9.15
C VAL A 268 7.44 -0.56 -9.87
N ILE A 269 7.79 0.35 -10.79
CA ILE A 269 6.78 1.11 -11.54
C ILE A 269 6.00 0.21 -12.49
N GLN A 270 6.68 -0.70 -13.18
CA GLN A 270 6.02 -1.68 -14.07
C GLN A 270 5.08 -2.59 -13.29
N THR A 271 5.52 -3.13 -12.15
CA THR A 271 4.69 -3.95 -11.26
C THR A 271 3.48 -3.17 -10.73
N THR A 272 3.65 -1.91 -10.31
CA THR A 272 2.49 -1.11 -9.87
C THR A 272 1.51 -0.79 -10.99
N GLU A 273 1.96 -0.73 -12.24
CA GLU A 273 1.09 -0.56 -13.42
C GLU A 273 0.34 -1.87 -13.72
N SER A 274 1.02 -3.04 -13.63
CA SER A 274 0.39 -4.37 -13.69
C SER A 274 -0.70 -4.50 -12.61
N CYS A 275 -0.40 -4.18 -11.35
CA CYS A 275 -1.38 -4.18 -10.27
C CYS A 275 -2.62 -3.32 -10.58
N ARG A 276 -2.44 -2.17 -11.24
CA ARG A 276 -3.54 -1.30 -11.64
C ARG A 276 -4.45 -1.99 -12.67
N GLU A 277 -3.86 -2.65 -13.66
CA GLU A 277 -4.59 -3.36 -14.71
C GLU A 277 -5.34 -4.57 -14.14
N ILE A 278 -4.66 -5.40 -13.34
CA ILE A 278 -5.26 -6.55 -12.65
C ILE A 278 -6.43 -6.07 -11.77
N THR A 279 -6.22 -5.02 -10.95
CA THR A 279 -7.30 -4.49 -10.09
C THR A 279 -8.53 -4.05 -10.89
N SER A 280 -8.34 -3.44 -12.08
CA SER A 280 -9.46 -3.05 -12.93
C SER A 280 -10.24 -4.27 -13.42
N SER A 281 -9.53 -5.30 -13.90
CA SER A 281 -10.13 -6.56 -14.35
C SER A 281 -10.87 -7.29 -13.20
N LEU A 282 -10.28 -7.30 -11.99
CA LEU A 282 -10.89 -7.90 -10.80
C LEU A 282 -12.20 -7.23 -10.40
N VAL A 283 -12.28 -5.90 -10.51
CA VAL A 283 -13.53 -5.16 -10.23
C VAL A 283 -14.62 -5.58 -11.22
N ASP A 284 -14.30 -5.65 -12.51
CA ASP A 284 -15.26 -6.04 -13.54
C ASP A 284 -15.71 -7.50 -13.36
N LEU A 285 -14.78 -8.41 -13.06
CA LEU A 285 -15.04 -9.81 -12.77
C LEU A 285 -15.93 -9.98 -11.53
N TYR A 286 -15.64 -9.22 -10.44
CA TYR A 286 -16.42 -9.24 -9.21
C TYR A 286 -17.87 -8.77 -9.44
N ILE A 287 -18.06 -7.70 -10.24
CA ILE A 287 -19.39 -7.19 -10.61
C ILE A 287 -20.13 -8.26 -11.42
N SER A 288 -19.49 -8.83 -12.44
CA SER A 288 -20.09 -9.88 -13.29
C SER A 288 -20.53 -11.10 -12.46
N ASN A 289 -19.69 -11.56 -11.54
CA ASN A 289 -20.03 -12.68 -10.66
C ASN A 289 -21.21 -12.36 -9.72
N ASN A 290 -21.31 -11.14 -9.22
CA ASN A 290 -22.45 -10.72 -8.41
C ASN A 290 -23.75 -10.67 -9.25
N ASP A 291 -23.68 -10.21 -10.50
CA ASP A 291 -24.82 -10.20 -11.43
C ASP A 291 -25.30 -11.63 -11.74
N LEU A 292 -24.37 -12.55 -12.00
CA LEU A 292 -24.70 -13.96 -12.20
C LEU A 292 -25.39 -14.58 -10.97
N ARG A 293 -24.92 -14.28 -9.76
CA ARG A 293 -25.56 -14.72 -8.50
C ARG A 293 -26.93 -14.11 -8.32
N MET A 294 -27.10 -12.82 -8.58
CA MET A 294 -28.38 -12.14 -8.51
C MET A 294 -29.38 -12.77 -9.47
N ASN A 295 -28.97 -13.00 -10.72
CA ASN A 295 -29.77 -13.66 -11.73
C ASN A 295 -30.19 -15.08 -11.30
N ALA A 296 -29.26 -15.86 -10.70
CA ALA A 296 -29.57 -17.18 -10.17
C ALA A 296 -30.62 -17.15 -9.03
N ILE A 297 -30.51 -16.16 -8.12
CA ILE A 297 -31.51 -15.97 -7.04
C ILE A 297 -32.87 -15.56 -7.63
N MET A 298 -32.87 -14.59 -8.54
CA MET A 298 -34.12 -14.16 -9.22
C MET A 298 -34.77 -15.30 -9.98
N LYS A 299 -33.97 -16.12 -10.70
CA LYS A 299 -34.45 -17.32 -11.39
C LYS A 299 -35.14 -18.28 -10.43
N ARG A 300 -34.54 -18.60 -9.28
CA ARG A 300 -35.12 -19.47 -8.26
C ARG A 300 -36.44 -18.90 -7.72
N LEU A 301 -36.48 -17.60 -7.40
CA LEU A 301 -37.65 -16.93 -6.89
C LEU A 301 -38.78 -16.94 -7.94
N THR A 302 -38.49 -16.65 -9.21
CA THR A 302 -39.42 -16.67 -10.32
C THR A 302 -40.03 -18.07 -10.50
N ILE A 303 -39.22 -19.14 -10.47
CA ILE A 303 -39.68 -20.52 -10.59
C ILE A 303 -40.70 -20.83 -9.48
N VAL A 304 -40.35 -20.51 -8.21
CA VAL A 304 -41.28 -20.76 -7.08
C VAL A 304 -42.55 -19.96 -7.23
N SER A 305 -42.46 -18.67 -7.52
CA SER A 305 -43.64 -17.80 -7.66
C SER A 305 -44.59 -18.24 -8.81
N THR A 306 -43.99 -18.56 -9.98
CA THR A 306 -44.76 -19.00 -11.16
C THR A 306 -45.51 -20.31 -10.90
N LEU A 307 -44.90 -21.21 -10.07
CA LEU A 307 -45.54 -22.46 -9.68
C LEU A 307 -46.72 -22.22 -8.68
N PHE A 308 -46.53 -21.38 -7.67
CA PHE A 308 -47.47 -21.21 -6.58
C PHE A 308 -48.60 -20.23 -6.88
N ILE A 309 -48.43 -19.23 -7.73
CA ILE A 309 -49.45 -18.22 -8.03
C ILE A 309 -50.74 -18.85 -8.60
N PRO A 310 -50.71 -19.71 -9.66
CA PRO A 310 -51.91 -20.33 -10.19
C PRO A 310 -52.57 -21.28 -9.18
N LEU A 311 -51.76 -22.02 -8.41
CA LEU A 311 -52.31 -22.93 -7.38
C LEU A 311 -53.03 -22.16 -6.27
N THR A 312 -52.42 -21.05 -5.79
CA THR A 312 -53.02 -20.20 -4.75
C THR A 312 -54.31 -19.54 -5.26
N PHE A 313 -54.32 -19.12 -6.54
CA PHE A 313 -55.52 -18.60 -7.16
C PHE A 313 -56.65 -19.62 -7.16
N LEU A 314 -56.41 -20.87 -7.59
CA LEU A 314 -57.39 -21.95 -7.59
C LEU A 314 -57.92 -22.23 -6.18
N VAL A 315 -57.05 -22.37 -5.20
CA VAL A 315 -57.44 -22.57 -3.79
C VAL A 315 -58.24 -21.38 -3.28
N GLY A 316 -57.88 -20.15 -3.65
CA GLY A 316 -58.61 -18.92 -3.30
C GLY A 316 -60.00 -18.90 -3.86
N VAL A 317 -60.21 -19.30 -5.12
CA VAL A 317 -61.52 -19.38 -5.75
C VAL A 317 -62.40 -20.40 -5.02
N TRP A 318 -61.90 -21.59 -4.76
CA TRP A 318 -62.70 -22.63 -4.03
C TRP A 318 -62.83 -22.35 -2.53
N GLY A 319 -62.04 -21.48 -1.96
CA GLY A 319 -62.14 -20.99 -0.59
C GLY A 319 -63.14 -19.82 -0.42
N MET A 320 -63.76 -19.34 -1.46
CA MET A 320 -64.74 -18.24 -1.38
C MET A 320 -66.06 -18.68 -0.69
N ASN A 321 -66.62 -17.77 0.09
CA ASN A 321 -67.90 -18.05 0.87
C ASN A 321 -69.18 -17.59 0.13
N PHE A 322 -69.29 -17.95 -1.14
CA PHE A 322 -70.55 -17.69 -1.86
C PHE A 322 -71.64 -18.68 -1.43
N LYS A 323 -72.91 -18.23 -1.42
CA LYS A 323 -74.08 -19.07 -1.02
C LYS A 323 -74.43 -20.19 -2.03
N ILE A 324 -73.98 -20.01 -3.29
CA ILE A 324 -74.28 -20.97 -4.38
C ILE A 324 -72.94 -21.25 -5.07
N MET A 325 -72.36 -22.39 -4.75
CA MET A 325 -71.10 -22.93 -5.37
C MET A 325 -71.37 -24.38 -5.77
N PRO A 326 -71.76 -24.63 -7.03
CA PRO A 326 -72.17 -25.99 -7.49
C PRO A 326 -71.09 -27.05 -7.29
N GLU A 327 -69.82 -26.63 -7.32
CA GLU A 327 -68.62 -27.49 -7.20
C GLU A 327 -68.51 -28.09 -5.79
N LEU A 328 -68.99 -27.41 -4.74
CA LEU A 328 -68.90 -27.86 -3.35
C LEU A 328 -69.90 -28.93 -3.00
N ASP A 329 -71.06 -28.93 -3.67
CA ASP A 329 -72.14 -29.93 -3.46
C ASP A 329 -71.91 -31.23 -4.24
N TRP A 330 -70.89 -31.28 -5.08
CA TRP A 330 -70.55 -32.42 -5.91
C TRP A 330 -69.76 -33.48 -5.18
N ARG A 331 -70.21 -34.74 -5.14
CA ARG A 331 -69.60 -35.86 -4.39
C ARG A 331 -68.16 -36.08 -4.73
N TYR A 332 -67.68 -35.77 -5.95
CA TYR A 332 -66.29 -35.94 -6.43
C TYR A 332 -65.52 -34.62 -6.54
N GLY A 333 -66.15 -33.49 -6.18
CA GLY A 333 -65.57 -32.14 -6.33
C GLY A 333 -64.17 -32.00 -5.71
N TYR A 334 -64.04 -32.55 -4.52
CA TYR A 334 -62.71 -32.50 -3.82
C TYR A 334 -61.61 -33.22 -4.59
N PHE A 335 -61.85 -34.42 -5.12
CA PHE A 335 -60.87 -35.17 -5.88
C PHE A 335 -60.55 -34.53 -7.23
N ILE A 336 -61.54 -33.91 -7.89
CA ILE A 336 -61.31 -33.16 -9.12
C ILE A 336 -60.53 -31.90 -8.88
N ALA A 337 -60.80 -31.17 -7.77
CA ALA A 337 -60.01 -30.01 -7.38
C ALA A 337 -58.51 -30.37 -7.21
N TRP A 338 -58.21 -31.47 -6.52
CA TRP A 338 -56.82 -31.97 -6.41
C TRP A 338 -56.23 -32.37 -7.76
N ALA A 339 -57.00 -33.05 -8.62
CA ALA A 339 -56.55 -33.42 -9.96
C ALA A 339 -56.21 -32.19 -10.82
N VAL A 340 -57.03 -31.14 -10.77
CA VAL A 340 -56.81 -29.88 -11.48
C VAL A 340 -55.59 -29.16 -10.92
N MET A 341 -55.40 -29.11 -9.59
CA MET A 341 -54.24 -28.49 -8.98
C MET A 341 -52.93 -29.21 -9.38
N ILE A 342 -52.91 -30.55 -9.34
CA ILE A 342 -51.76 -31.35 -9.75
C ILE A 342 -51.47 -31.13 -11.24
N ALA A 343 -52.48 -31.17 -12.10
CA ALA A 343 -52.35 -30.95 -13.54
C ALA A 343 -51.77 -29.55 -13.83
N THR A 344 -52.31 -28.51 -13.15
CA THR A 344 -51.79 -27.14 -13.27
C THR A 344 -50.36 -27.05 -12.82
N GLY A 345 -50.00 -27.64 -11.68
CA GLY A 345 -48.64 -27.67 -11.19
C GLY A 345 -47.65 -28.35 -12.15
N VAL A 346 -48.03 -29.52 -12.69
CA VAL A 346 -47.22 -30.27 -13.66
C VAL A 346 -47.08 -29.48 -14.98
N LEU A 347 -48.18 -28.91 -15.50
CA LEU A 347 -48.11 -28.10 -16.73
C LEU A 347 -47.25 -26.85 -16.56
N THR A 348 -47.39 -26.16 -15.44
CA THR A 348 -46.53 -25.00 -15.14
C THR A 348 -45.09 -25.39 -15.00
N TRP A 349 -44.80 -26.51 -14.32
CA TRP A 349 -43.43 -27.02 -14.19
C TRP A 349 -42.82 -27.40 -15.54
N LEU A 350 -43.55 -28.10 -16.40
CA LEU A 350 -43.12 -28.45 -17.76
C LEU A 350 -42.90 -27.20 -18.62
N TYR A 351 -43.76 -26.20 -18.52
CA TYR A 351 -43.61 -24.92 -19.22
C TYR A 351 -42.35 -24.21 -18.81
N ILE A 352 -42.07 -24.12 -17.49
CA ILE A 352 -40.86 -23.54 -16.96
C ILE A 352 -39.61 -24.32 -17.46
N CYS A 353 -39.68 -25.66 -17.43
CA CYS A 353 -38.58 -26.50 -17.87
C CYS A 353 -38.26 -26.30 -19.37
N LEU A 354 -39.26 -26.18 -20.22
CA LEU A 354 -39.11 -25.89 -21.66
C LEU A 354 -38.54 -24.49 -21.90
N LEU A 355 -38.98 -23.48 -21.17
CA LEU A 355 -38.49 -22.10 -21.30
C LEU A 355 -36.98 -22.00 -20.98
N TYR A 356 -36.58 -22.66 -19.89
CA TYR A 356 -35.17 -22.60 -19.44
C TYR A 356 -34.23 -23.54 -20.19
N THR A 357 -34.73 -24.57 -20.87
CA THR A 357 -33.92 -25.41 -21.78
C THR A 357 -33.73 -24.74 -23.15
N SER A 358 -34.64 -23.87 -23.57
CA SER A 358 -34.49 -23.07 -24.78
C SER A 358 -33.46 -21.98 -24.60
N ASP A 359 -33.44 -21.28 -23.45
CA ASP A 359 -32.44 -20.27 -23.15
C ASP A 359 -31.00 -20.84 -23.05
N ALA A 360 -30.85 -22.10 -22.59
CA ALA A 360 -29.57 -22.77 -22.49
C ALA A 360 -29.04 -23.35 -23.84
N ALA A 361 -29.84 -23.28 -24.89
CA ALA A 361 -29.43 -23.71 -26.24
C ALA A 361 -29.07 -22.54 -27.16
N ASP A 362 -29.36 -21.30 -26.71
CA ASP A 362 -29.04 -20.06 -27.44
C ASP A 362 -27.77 -19.35 -26.88
N ASP A 363 -27.19 -19.80 -25.74
CA ASP A 363 -25.87 -19.43 -25.20
C ASP A 363 -24.80 -20.47 -25.59
#